data_dbb080cf9a77f14496b4a7eb9197ae00
#
_entry.id   dbb080cf9a77f14496b4a7eb9197ae00
#
_cell.length_a   1.000
_cell.length_b   1.000
_cell.length_c   1.000
_cell.angle_alpha   90.00
_cell.angle_beta   90.00
_cell.angle_gamma   90.00
#
_symmetry.space_group_name_H-M   'P 1'
#
loop_
_entity.id
_entity.type
_entity.pdbx_description
1 polymer ?
#
loop_
_entity_poly.entity_id
_entity_poly.type
_entity_poly.pdbx_seq_one_letter_code
_entity_poly.pdbx_strand_id
1 'polypeptide(L)'
;MAASMVSGEVLKQKIKYFVIISRLAVILLQIVFNAILPDHDAGAFNPGQQKHSTISDHIVSFLLGGFKRWDGIYYTHIAEHGYTYENTLAFFPLFPVVVRVTANTIMFPLQLLMSYGSVLLIAATVLNALLFLKTAENLYRLGKIVTCNDTVAYTATLLFCINPASVFMSAPYSECIYSYLTVTGLLKLEDGKKLSASVFFAFSCLTRSNGLLNLGYLVYTLSKKALQTLRQLSKAVMMNINVILTIPWIYFITTLVPYSVLMIISVLPFVMYQYYCFQLYCKKEYVLVIPEHLIQYARTEGLKLPSDESSPWCYSSFPLAYRYIQSHYWEQGLFRYWEIKQIPNFLLATPVTVLVFSLAVHYYRNNRYTCVTLGLDETGAAKKEMQRGPYFQLEGMRLLPYVIHAVMLTVFGWCFIHVQVLTRLLFSSTPVLYWYSAYLLLGDLPRQQQQFNKFDISKQSLPQVETMENLSKPWKNLVTNCITNFKQKHFVAKFIIVYFITYFVVGVALFSNFLPWT
;
A
#
# COMPACT_ATOMS: atom_id res chain seq x y z
N MET A 1 32.84 9.37 5.33
CA MET A 1 31.61 10.22 5.28
C MET A 1 31.29 10.70 3.86
N ALA A 2 32.19 11.39 3.14
CA ALA A 2 31.93 11.85 1.77
C ALA A 2 31.63 10.71 0.77
N ALA A 3 32.37 9.62 0.76
CA ALA A 3 32.16 8.47 -0.12
C ALA A 3 30.81 7.76 0.13
N SER A 4 30.33 7.69 1.37
CA SER A 4 29.01 7.12 1.71
C SER A 4 27.85 8.05 1.32
N MET A 5 28.04 9.36 1.33
CA MET A 5 27.06 10.34 0.86
C MET A 5 26.92 10.30 -0.67
N VAL A 6 28.02 10.25 -1.40
CA VAL A 6 28.04 10.11 -2.87
C VAL A 6 27.35 8.81 -3.30
N SER A 7 27.60 7.69 -2.61
CA SER A 7 26.93 6.41 -2.87
C SER A 7 25.41 6.51 -2.65
N GLY A 8 24.94 7.19 -1.61
CA GLY A 8 23.52 7.33 -1.32
C GLY A 8 22.75 8.18 -2.35
N GLU A 9 23.35 9.22 -2.89
CA GLU A 9 22.72 10.06 -3.93
C GLU A 9 22.63 9.33 -5.26
N VAL A 10 23.65 8.59 -5.62
CA VAL A 10 23.65 7.77 -6.85
C VAL A 10 22.54 6.71 -6.79
N LEU A 11 22.38 6.01 -5.67
CA LEU A 11 21.29 5.03 -5.52
C LEU A 11 19.91 5.68 -5.63
N LYS A 12 19.70 6.86 -5.06
CA LYS A 12 18.44 7.62 -5.22
C LYS A 12 18.18 7.98 -6.68
N GLN A 13 19.20 8.40 -7.41
CA GLN A 13 19.06 8.72 -8.83
C GLN A 13 18.72 7.47 -9.65
N LYS A 14 19.33 6.32 -9.39
CA LYS A 14 18.99 5.04 -10.03
C LYS A 14 17.54 4.63 -9.72
N ILE A 15 17.07 4.82 -8.49
CA ILE A 15 15.66 4.57 -8.12
C ILE A 15 14.73 5.44 -8.97
N LYS A 16 15.01 6.75 -9.10
CA LYS A 16 14.18 7.66 -9.90
C LYS A 16 14.09 7.22 -11.36
N TYR A 17 15.22 6.89 -11.98
CA TYR A 17 15.22 6.38 -13.36
C TYR A 17 14.43 5.09 -13.49
N PHE A 18 14.58 4.15 -12.56
CA PHE A 18 13.87 2.87 -12.63
C PHE A 18 12.37 3.03 -12.40
N VAL A 19 11.95 3.96 -11.53
CA VAL A 19 10.55 4.37 -11.38
C VAL A 19 9.98 4.87 -12.71
N ILE A 20 10.65 5.83 -13.36
CA ILE A 20 10.21 6.39 -14.63
C ILE A 20 10.06 5.28 -15.68
N ILE A 21 11.09 4.46 -15.85
CA ILE A 21 11.07 3.35 -16.81
C ILE A 21 9.91 2.40 -16.52
N SER A 22 9.70 2.02 -15.27
CA SER A 22 8.61 1.10 -14.91
C SER A 22 7.22 1.70 -15.17
N ARG A 23 7.02 3.00 -14.90
CA ARG A 23 5.72 3.66 -15.19
C ARG A 23 5.48 3.80 -16.68
N LEU A 24 6.50 4.17 -17.45
CA LEU A 24 6.42 4.19 -18.91
C LEU A 24 6.15 2.79 -19.49
N ALA A 25 6.76 1.75 -18.94
CA ALA A 25 6.50 0.37 -19.34
C ALA A 25 5.02 -0.02 -19.08
N VAL A 26 4.44 0.33 -17.94
CA VAL A 26 3.01 0.06 -17.64
C VAL A 26 2.10 0.81 -18.63
N ILE A 27 2.40 2.08 -18.93
CA ILE A 27 1.64 2.86 -19.92
C ILE A 27 1.75 2.21 -21.31
N LEU A 28 2.94 1.83 -21.74
CA LEU A 28 3.15 1.18 -23.03
C LEU A 28 2.43 -0.17 -23.10
N LEU A 29 2.56 -1.00 -22.06
CA LEU A 29 1.88 -2.30 -22.03
C LEU A 29 0.36 -2.15 -22.11
N GLN A 30 -0.23 -1.19 -21.37
CA GLN A 30 -1.67 -0.98 -21.45
C GLN A 30 -2.11 -0.49 -22.84
N ILE A 31 -1.35 0.39 -23.51
CA ILE A 31 -1.66 0.82 -24.88
C ILE A 31 -1.66 -0.39 -25.81
N VAL A 32 -0.60 -1.20 -25.76
CA VAL A 32 -0.44 -2.37 -26.63
C VAL A 32 -1.56 -3.39 -26.39
N PHE A 33 -1.81 -3.76 -25.13
CA PHE A 33 -2.82 -4.76 -24.80
C PHE A 33 -4.25 -4.27 -25.08
N ASN A 34 -4.55 -3.01 -24.75
CA ASN A 34 -5.87 -2.41 -25.05
C ASN A 34 -6.13 -2.24 -26.56
N ALA A 35 -5.07 -2.14 -27.38
CA ALA A 35 -5.20 -2.07 -28.84
C ALA A 35 -5.33 -3.46 -29.51
N ILE A 36 -4.74 -4.51 -28.90
CA ILE A 36 -4.69 -5.86 -29.51
C ILE A 36 -5.81 -6.76 -29.01
N LEU A 37 -6.15 -6.67 -27.71
CA LEU A 37 -7.16 -7.53 -27.11
C LEU A 37 -8.52 -6.82 -27.08
N PRO A 38 -9.61 -7.53 -27.40
CA PRO A 38 -10.95 -6.97 -27.27
C PRO A 38 -11.31 -6.82 -25.78
N ASP A 39 -12.09 -5.78 -25.46
CA ASP A 39 -12.68 -5.62 -24.14
C ASP A 39 -13.65 -6.76 -23.83
N HIS A 40 -13.53 -7.34 -22.64
CA HIS A 40 -14.47 -8.34 -22.14
C HIS A 40 -15.73 -7.65 -21.61
N ASP A 41 -16.90 -8.17 -21.95
CA ASP A 41 -18.17 -7.71 -21.38
C ASP A 41 -18.29 -8.26 -19.95
N ALA A 42 -17.92 -7.42 -19.00
CA ALA A 42 -17.91 -7.76 -17.58
C ALA A 42 -19.14 -7.22 -16.81
N GLY A 43 -20.12 -6.60 -17.47
CA GLY A 43 -21.20 -5.89 -16.81
C GLY A 43 -20.70 -4.81 -15.84
N ALA A 44 -19.56 -4.19 -16.15
CA ALA A 44 -18.91 -3.23 -15.25
C ALA A 44 -19.70 -1.92 -15.17
N PHE A 45 -19.65 -1.26 -14.01
CA PHE A 45 -20.22 0.07 -13.81
C PHE A 45 -19.76 1.03 -14.92
N ASN A 46 -20.71 1.60 -15.67
CA ASN A 46 -20.43 2.53 -16.77
C ASN A 46 -21.58 3.52 -16.94
N PRO A 47 -21.64 4.60 -16.14
CA PRO A 47 -22.77 5.54 -16.12
C PRO A 47 -22.91 6.42 -17.38
N GLY A 48 -22.16 6.10 -18.44
CA GLY A 48 -22.15 6.87 -19.68
C GLY A 48 -21.36 8.18 -19.56
N GLN A 49 -20.89 8.69 -20.69
CA GLN A 49 -20.26 10.01 -20.77
C GLN A 49 -21.05 10.89 -21.75
N GLN A 50 -21.15 12.19 -21.46
CA GLN A 50 -21.66 13.13 -22.45
C GLN A 50 -20.78 13.10 -23.72
N LYS A 51 -21.41 12.91 -24.88
CA LYS A 51 -20.76 12.72 -26.19
C LYS A 51 -20.19 14.03 -26.77
N HIS A 52 -19.33 14.73 -26.10
CA HIS A 52 -18.52 15.77 -26.75
C HIS A 52 -17.06 15.30 -26.74
N SER A 53 -16.66 14.56 -27.76
CA SER A 53 -15.28 14.10 -27.91
C SER A 53 -14.54 14.99 -28.89
N THR A 54 -13.51 15.68 -28.43
CA THR A 54 -12.53 16.40 -29.24
C THR A 54 -11.47 15.42 -29.77
N ILE A 55 -10.64 15.86 -30.71
CA ILE A 55 -9.47 15.08 -31.16
C ILE A 55 -8.55 14.77 -29.97
N SER A 56 -8.38 15.71 -29.05
CA SER A 56 -7.59 15.53 -27.84
C SER A 56 -8.18 14.43 -26.94
N ASP A 57 -9.50 14.29 -26.83
CA ASP A 57 -10.14 13.22 -26.08
C ASP A 57 -9.85 11.85 -26.68
N HIS A 58 -9.85 11.73 -28.01
CA HIS A 58 -9.49 10.48 -28.69
C HIS A 58 -8.02 10.10 -28.43
N ILE A 59 -7.10 11.07 -28.43
CA ILE A 59 -5.69 10.83 -28.10
C ILE A 59 -5.56 10.35 -26.65
N VAL A 60 -6.22 11.01 -25.69
CA VAL A 60 -6.19 10.61 -24.27
C VAL A 60 -6.80 9.23 -24.10
N SER A 61 -7.92 8.94 -24.76
CA SER A 61 -8.56 7.62 -24.71
C SER A 61 -7.65 6.52 -25.26
N PHE A 62 -6.94 6.77 -26.37
CA PHE A 62 -5.97 5.83 -26.93
C PHE A 62 -4.78 5.59 -25.98
N LEU A 63 -4.23 6.66 -25.40
CA LEU A 63 -3.03 6.58 -24.54
C LEU A 63 -3.31 6.07 -23.14
N LEU A 64 -4.48 6.37 -22.55
CA LEU A 64 -4.77 6.12 -21.14
C LEU A 64 -6.11 5.39 -20.92
N GLY A 65 -6.89 5.13 -21.96
CA GLY A 65 -8.23 4.54 -21.84
C GLY A 65 -8.24 3.19 -21.15
N GLY A 66 -7.22 2.34 -21.37
CA GLY A 66 -7.08 1.07 -20.70
C GLY A 66 -6.84 1.16 -19.17
N PHE A 67 -6.60 2.36 -18.62
CA PHE A 67 -6.55 2.58 -17.19
C PHE A 67 -7.93 2.91 -16.58
N LYS A 68 -8.90 3.37 -17.37
CA LYS A 68 -10.25 3.67 -16.90
C LYS A 68 -11.10 2.40 -16.89
N ARG A 69 -10.78 1.47 -15.98
CA ARG A 69 -11.42 0.15 -15.85
C ARG A 69 -11.80 -0.09 -14.38
N TRP A 70 -12.82 -0.92 -14.15
CA TRP A 70 -13.24 -1.38 -12.82
C TRP A 70 -13.43 -0.23 -11.81
N ASP A 71 -12.77 -0.28 -10.63
CA ASP A 71 -12.84 0.76 -9.59
C ASP A 71 -12.39 2.15 -10.11
N GLY A 72 -11.55 2.20 -11.16
CA GLY A 72 -11.11 3.44 -11.79
C GLY A 72 -12.26 4.27 -12.36
N ILE A 73 -13.33 3.61 -12.81
CA ILE A 73 -14.55 4.30 -13.29
C ILE A 73 -15.28 4.95 -12.11
N TYR A 74 -15.39 4.24 -10.98
CA TYR A 74 -15.99 4.81 -9.76
C TYR A 74 -15.22 6.03 -9.25
N TYR A 75 -13.89 5.94 -9.17
CA TYR A 75 -13.07 7.07 -8.69
C TYR A 75 -13.16 8.29 -9.61
N THR A 76 -13.13 8.10 -10.94
CA THR A 76 -13.29 9.20 -11.88
C THR A 76 -14.70 9.77 -11.86
N HIS A 77 -15.73 8.93 -11.72
CA HIS A 77 -17.11 9.35 -11.54
C HIS A 77 -17.30 10.21 -10.27
N ILE A 78 -16.77 9.75 -9.13
CA ILE A 78 -16.84 10.52 -7.88
C ILE A 78 -16.08 11.85 -8.00
N ALA A 79 -14.94 11.86 -8.68
CA ALA A 79 -14.20 13.10 -8.93
C ALA A 79 -14.99 14.08 -9.80
N GLU A 80 -15.81 13.61 -10.74
CA GLU A 80 -16.61 14.43 -11.65
C GLU A 80 -17.95 14.86 -11.04
N HIS A 81 -18.70 13.92 -10.45
CA HIS A 81 -20.08 14.11 -10.06
C HIS A 81 -20.35 14.01 -8.55
N GLY A 82 -19.35 13.58 -7.77
CA GLY A 82 -19.54 13.29 -6.34
C GLY A 82 -20.22 11.94 -6.10
N TYR A 83 -20.79 11.78 -4.93
CA TYR A 83 -21.43 10.53 -4.48
C TYR A 83 -22.89 10.45 -4.92
N THR A 84 -23.10 10.31 -6.21
CA THR A 84 -24.45 10.27 -6.82
C THR A 84 -25.19 8.96 -6.61
N TYR A 85 -24.47 7.84 -6.40
CA TYR A 85 -25.06 6.52 -6.16
C TYR A 85 -24.61 5.93 -4.83
N GLU A 86 -25.47 5.20 -4.14
CA GLU A 86 -25.16 4.63 -2.82
C GLU A 86 -23.94 3.69 -2.85
N ASN A 87 -23.80 2.87 -3.89
CA ASN A 87 -22.65 1.98 -4.03
C ASN A 87 -21.31 2.72 -4.12
N THR A 88 -21.30 3.98 -4.60
CA THR A 88 -20.08 4.79 -4.68
C THR A 88 -19.49 5.13 -3.30
N LEU A 89 -20.30 5.07 -2.23
CA LEU A 89 -19.82 5.31 -0.85
C LEU A 89 -18.79 4.28 -0.35
N ALA A 90 -18.62 3.15 -1.05
CA ALA A 90 -17.51 2.23 -0.76
C ALA A 90 -16.13 2.80 -1.09
N PHE A 91 -16.06 3.82 -1.95
CA PHE A 91 -14.85 4.44 -2.44
C PHE A 91 -14.55 5.71 -1.66
N PHE A 92 -13.47 5.71 -0.89
CA PHE A 92 -13.13 6.77 0.05
C PHE A 92 -12.72 8.08 -0.64
N PRO A 93 -12.97 9.25 0.01
CA PRO A 93 -13.00 10.54 -0.66
C PRO A 93 -11.64 11.12 -1.02
N LEU A 94 -10.54 10.77 -0.35
CA LEU A 94 -9.28 11.51 -0.51
C LEU A 94 -8.76 11.47 -1.95
N PHE A 95 -8.74 10.30 -2.58
CA PHE A 95 -8.20 10.18 -3.94
C PHE A 95 -9.04 10.96 -4.97
N PRO A 96 -10.37 10.77 -5.09
CA PRO A 96 -11.15 11.52 -6.06
C PRO A 96 -11.17 13.03 -5.80
N VAL A 97 -11.13 13.46 -4.53
CA VAL A 97 -11.03 14.88 -4.19
C VAL A 97 -9.69 15.48 -4.66
N VAL A 98 -8.57 14.81 -4.40
CA VAL A 98 -7.24 15.30 -4.84
C VAL A 98 -7.16 15.32 -6.37
N VAL A 99 -7.71 14.31 -7.06
CA VAL A 99 -7.78 14.30 -8.55
C VAL A 99 -8.60 15.48 -9.06
N ARG A 100 -9.80 15.71 -8.49
CA ARG A 100 -10.66 16.86 -8.84
C ARG A 100 -9.96 18.19 -8.62
N VAL A 101 -9.31 18.38 -7.47
CA VAL A 101 -8.56 19.61 -7.16
C VAL A 101 -7.42 19.80 -8.16
N THR A 102 -6.65 18.75 -8.47
CA THR A 102 -5.55 18.81 -9.45
C THR A 102 -6.07 19.20 -10.84
N ALA A 103 -7.19 18.61 -11.28
CA ALA A 103 -7.82 18.92 -12.56
C ALA A 103 -8.30 20.37 -12.64
N ASN A 104 -8.88 20.91 -11.55
CA ASN A 104 -9.44 22.25 -11.51
C ASN A 104 -8.42 23.35 -11.19
N THR A 105 -7.20 23.01 -10.83
CA THR A 105 -6.13 23.98 -10.52
C THR A 105 -4.98 23.86 -11.50
N ILE A 106 -4.09 22.91 -11.29
CA ILE A 106 -2.85 22.76 -12.08
C ILE A 106 -3.16 22.42 -13.54
N MET A 107 -4.20 21.60 -13.81
CA MET A 107 -4.55 21.14 -15.14
C MET A 107 -5.74 21.89 -15.75
N PHE A 108 -6.21 22.98 -15.11
CA PHE A 108 -7.31 23.80 -15.62
C PHE A 108 -7.14 24.21 -17.09
N PRO A 109 -5.94 24.63 -17.57
CA PRO A 109 -5.77 25.01 -18.97
C PRO A 109 -6.09 23.89 -19.98
N LEU A 110 -5.96 22.60 -19.59
CA LEU A 110 -6.29 21.46 -20.45
C LEU A 110 -7.80 21.35 -20.70
N GLN A 111 -8.65 21.89 -19.82
CA GLN A 111 -10.11 21.90 -19.99
C GLN A 111 -10.56 22.76 -21.20
N LEU A 112 -9.68 23.62 -21.71
CA LEU A 112 -9.93 24.38 -22.93
C LEU A 112 -9.73 23.55 -24.22
N LEU A 113 -9.03 22.40 -24.10
CA LEU A 113 -8.61 21.57 -25.23
C LEU A 113 -9.31 20.21 -25.28
N MET A 114 -9.84 19.73 -24.14
CA MET A 114 -10.43 18.40 -24.00
C MET A 114 -11.52 18.38 -22.93
N SER A 115 -12.31 17.31 -22.92
CA SER A 115 -13.38 17.09 -21.94
C SER A 115 -12.83 16.97 -20.51
N TYR A 116 -13.67 17.34 -19.54
CA TYR A 116 -13.30 17.25 -18.12
C TYR A 116 -12.94 15.83 -17.68
N GLY A 117 -13.63 14.81 -18.21
CA GLY A 117 -13.32 13.40 -17.96
C GLY A 117 -11.91 13.00 -18.42
N SER A 118 -11.44 13.52 -19.59
CA SER A 118 -10.06 13.32 -20.04
C SER A 118 -9.03 14.01 -19.14
N VAL A 119 -9.34 15.23 -18.68
CA VAL A 119 -8.47 15.95 -17.74
C VAL A 119 -8.37 15.21 -16.40
N LEU A 120 -9.47 14.66 -15.89
CA LEU A 120 -9.47 13.85 -14.67
C LEU A 120 -8.60 12.58 -14.82
N LEU A 121 -8.67 11.92 -15.97
CA LEU A 121 -7.85 10.73 -16.23
C LEU A 121 -6.36 11.06 -16.30
N ILE A 122 -5.97 12.16 -16.94
CA ILE A 122 -4.58 12.66 -16.95
C ILE A 122 -4.16 13.04 -15.54
N ALA A 123 -4.99 13.79 -14.80
CA ALA A 123 -4.71 14.22 -13.44
C ALA A 123 -4.45 13.03 -12.50
N ALA A 124 -5.30 12.00 -12.57
CA ALA A 124 -5.14 10.78 -11.78
C ALA A 124 -3.83 10.05 -12.11
N THR A 125 -3.52 9.89 -13.40
CA THR A 125 -2.31 9.18 -13.86
C THR A 125 -1.03 9.91 -13.47
N VAL A 126 -0.98 11.23 -13.67
CA VAL A 126 0.18 12.07 -13.30
C VAL A 126 0.35 12.12 -11.78
N LEU A 127 -0.73 12.31 -11.03
CA LEU A 127 -0.71 12.27 -9.57
C LEU A 127 -0.15 10.96 -9.05
N ASN A 128 -0.64 9.82 -9.57
CA ASN A 128 -0.17 8.51 -9.18
C ASN A 128 1.32 8.30 -9.54
N ALA A 129 1.79 8.77 -10.69
CA ALA A 129 3.21 8.67 -11.05
C ALA A 129 4.12 9.47 -10.10
N LEU A 130 3.70 10.67 -9.70
CA LEU A 130 4.45 11.51 -8.74
C LEU A 130 4.45 10.89 -7.34
N LEU A 131 3.30 10.40 -6.88
CA LEU A 131 3.19 9.74 -5.58
C LEU A 131 3.96 8.41 -5.54
N PHE A 132 3.98 7.66 -6.64
CA PHE A 132 4.75 6.44 -6.78
C PHE A 132 6.25 6.70 -6.63
N LEU A 133 6.77 7.76 -7.26
CA LEU A 133 8.16 8.17 -7.11
C LEU A 133 8.48 8.50 -5.64
N LYS A 134 7.62 9.26 -4.98
CA LYS A 134 7.80 9.62 -3.57
C LYS A 134 7.69 8.42 -2.64
N THR A 135 6.81 7.48 -2.95
CA THR A 135 6.69 6.22 -2.21
C THR A 135 7.97 5.39 -2.33
N ALA A 136 8.55 5.27 -3.54
CA ALA A 136 9.80 4.55 -3.75
C ALA A 136 10.95 5.18 -2.95
N GLU A 137 11.09 6.52 -2.96
CA GLU A 137 12.10 7.23 -2.16
C GLU A 137 11.93 6.97 -0.65
N ASN A 138 10.70 7.02 -0.14
CA ASN A 138 10.40 6.79 1.28
C ASN A 138 10.53 5.32 1.67
N LEU A 139 10.15 4.39 0.78
CA LEU A 139 10.32 2.95 0.99
C LEU A 139 11.80 2.56 1.12
N TYR A 140 12.67 3.14 0.29
CA TYR A 140 14.11 2.97 0.41
C TYR A 140 14.64 3.46 1.76
N ARG A 141 14.23 4.66 2.19
CA ARG A 141 14.62 5.23 3.49
C ARG A 141 14.11 4.38 4.66
N LEU A 142 12.83 3.99 4.62
CA LEU A 142 12.23 3.14 5.63
C LEU A 142 12.93 1.78 5.69
N GLY A 143 13.21 1.18 4.53
CA GLY A 143 13.93 -0.08 4.43
C GLY A 143 15.32 -0.03 5.07
N LYS A 144 16.07 1.04 4.86
CA LYS A 144 17.39 1.26 5.51
C LYS A 144 17.28 1.26 7.04
N ILE A 145 16.25 1.92 7.60
CA ILE A 145 16.06 2.03 9.05
C ILE A 145 15.64 0.67 9.63
N VAL A 146 14.69 -0.01 8.99
CA VAL A 146 14.09 -1.23 9.53
C VAL A 146 14.96 -2.46 9.32
N THR A 147 15.58 -2.60 8.13
CA THR A 147 16.41 -3.77 7.79
C THR A 147 17.88 -3.59 8.14
N CYS A 148 18.32 -2.37 8.47
CA CYS A 148 19.72 -2.00 8.67
C CYS A 148 20.66 -2.44 7.52
N ASN A 149 20.12 -2.57 6.29
CA ASN A 149 20.85 -3.04 5.12
C ASN A 149 20.49 -2.26 3.85
N ASP A 150 21.43 -1.52 3.30
CA ASP A 150 21.25 -0.68 2.12
C ASP A 150 20.94 -1.49 0.87
N THR A 151 21.57 -2.64 0.69
CA THR A 151 21.37 -3.51 -0.49
C THR A 151 19.96 -4.10 -0.52
N VAL A 152 19.46 -4.57 0.63
CA VAL A 152 18.09 -5.08 0.73
C VAL A 152 17.09 -3.96 0.53
N ALA A 153 17.28 -2.81 1.18
CA ALA A 153 16.39 -1.66 1.02
C ALA A 153 16.32 -1.18 -0.44
N TYR A 154 17.46 -1.13 -1.13
CA TYR A 154 17.55 -0.77 -2.53
C TYR A 154 16.87 -1.80 -3.44
N THR A 155 17.19 -3.09 -3.29
CA THR A 155 16.58 -4.18 -4.08
C THR A 155 15.07 -4.25 -3.87
N ALA A 156 14.60 -4.10 -2.63
CA ALA A 156 13.18 -4.04 -2.30
C ALA A 156 12.47 -2.87 -3.00
N THR A 157 13.13 -1.72 -3.09
CA THR A 157 12.58 -0.56 -3.80
C THR A 157 12.51 -0.79 -5.32
N LEU A 158 13.48 -1.49 -5.89
CA LEU A 158 13.41 -1.89 -7.30
C LEU A 158 12.27 -2.90 -7.55
N LEU A 159 12.07 -3.86 -6.63
CA LEU A 159 10.94 -4.78 -6.69
C LEU A 159 9.59 -4.05 -6.54
N PHE A 160 9.50 -3.02 -5.71
CA PHE A 160 8.34 -2.14 -5.65
C PHE A 160 8.01 -1.53 -7.02
N CYS A 161 9.01 -1.12 -7.80
CA CYS A 161 8.80 -0.53 -9.13
C CYS A 161 8.15 -1.51 -10.13
N ILE A 162 8.35 -2.81 -9.98
CA ILE A 162 7.78 -3.87 -10.82
C ILE A 162 6.85 -4.80 -10.02
N ASN A 163 6.17 -4.26 -9.00
CA ASN A 163 5.33 -5.07 -8.12
C ASN A 163 4.16 -5.74 -8.85
N PRO A 164 3.65 -6.88 -8.33
CA PRO A 164 2.54 -7.62 -8.92
C PRO A 164 1.24 -6.82 -9.08
N ALA A 165 1.04 -5.76 -8.29
CA ALA A 165 -0.13 -4.87 -8.35
C ALA A 165 0.16 -3.57 -9.12
N SER A 166 1.10 -3.57 -10.05
CA SER A 166 1.70 -2.37 -10.65
C SER A 166 0.72 -1.52 -11.45
N VAL A 167 -0.28 -2.13 -12.10
CA VAL A 167 -1.31 -1.41 -12.87
C VAL A 167 -2.12 -0.47 -11.99
N PHE A 168 -2.48 -0.90 -10.75
CA PHE A 168 -3.24 -0.10 -9.78
C PHE A 168 -2.45 1.10 -9.24
N MET A 169 -1.12 1.08 -9.38
CA MET A 169 -0.26 2.21 -9.04
C MET A 169 -0.17 3.28 -10.15
N SER A 170 -0.77 3.03 -11.32
CA SER A 170 -0.78 3.96 -12.46
C SER A 170 -2.19 4.36 -12.88
N ALA A 171 -3.14 3.43 -12.84
CA ALA A 171 -4.55 3.66 -13.11
C ALA A 171 -5.17 4.65 -12.10
N PRO A 172 -6.35 5.24 -12.37
CA PRO A 172 -7.05 6.13 -11.43
C PRO A 172 -7.61 5.36 -10.22
N TYR A 173 -6.70 4.83 -9.40
CA TYR A 173 -6.92 4.02 -8.23
C TYR A 173 -6.28 4.65 -6.99
N SER A 174 -6.82 4.34 -5.83
CA SER A 174 -6.37 4.89 -4.55
C SER A 174 -5.13 4.20 -3.96
N GLU A 175 -4.66 3.08 -4.53
CA GLU A 175 -3.55 2.28 -4.01
C GLU A 175 -2.25 3.07 -3.93
N CYS A 176 -1.98 3.92 -4.92
CA CYS A 176 -0.73 4.69 -4.95
C CYS A 176 -0.67 5.75 -3.85
N ILE A 177 -1.72 6.57 -3.71
CA ILE A 177 -1.81 7.56 -2.63
C ILE A 177 -1.84 6.89 -1.25
N TYR A 178 -2.53 5.75 -1.13
CA TYR A 178 -2.57 4.97 0.09
C TYR A 178 -1.17 4.44 0.48
N SER A 179 -0.43 3.86 -0.47
CA SER A 179 0.96 3.41 -0.25
C SER A 179 1.86 4.55 0.18
N TYR A 180 1.75 5.72 -0.46
CA TYR A 180 2.51 6.90 -0.10
C TYR A 180 2.26 7.34 1.34
N LEU A 181 0.99 7.41 1.73
CA LEU A 181 0.58 7.83 3.07
C LEU A 181 1.03 6.82 4.13
N THR A 182 0.83 5.53 3.87
CA THR A 182 1.22 4.45 4.79
C THR A 182 2.74 4.39 4.96
N VAL A 183 3.51 4.33 3.87
CA VAL A 183 4.98 4.26 3.94
C VAL A 183 5.58 5.52 4.58
N THR A 184 5.01 6.71 4.27
CA THR A 184 5.46 7.96 4.88
C THR A 184 5.12 8.01 6.36
N GLY A 185 3.91 7.60 6.75
CA GLY A 185 3.50 7.50 8.15
C GLY A 185 4.42 6.56 8.96
N LEU A 186 4.72 5.39 8.41
CA LEU A 186 5.67 4.43 9.01
C LEU A 186 7.07 5.02 9.13
N LEU A 187 7.57 5.70 8.11
CA LEU A 187 8.87 6.38 8.15
C LEU A 187 8.90 7.46 9.25
N LYS A 188 7.82 8.25 9.39
CA LYS A 188 7.71 9.24 10.47
C LYS A 188 7.65 8.59 11.85
N LEU A 189 7.01 7.43 11.96
CA LEU A 189 6.93 6.68 13.21
C LEU A 189 8.33 6.16 13.62
N GLU A 190 9.08 5.60 12.67
CA GLU A 190 10.48 5.16 12.92
C GLU A 190 11.42 6.34 13.23
N ASP A 191 11.17 7.51 12.65
CA ASP A 191 11.86 8.78 12.99
C ASP A 191 11.45 9.34 14.37
N GLY A 192 10.53 8.71 15.11
CA GLY A 192 10.00 9.17 16.39
C GLY A 192 8.96 10.30 16.29
N LYS A 193 8.58 10.73 15.09
CA LYS A 193 7.64 11.84 14.82
C LYS A 193 6.18 11.35 14.85
N LYS A 194 5.69 10.94 16.03
CA LYS A 194 4.41 10.26 16.20
C LYS A 194 3.20 11.06 15.74
N LEU A 195 3.16 12.38 16.01
CA LEU A 195 2.07 13.24 15.54
C LEU A 195 2.02 13.30 14.01
N SER A 196 3.15 13.48 13.35
CA SER A 196 3.21 13.43 11.90
C SER A 196 2.76 12.06 11.37
N ALA A 197 3.19 10.96 12.00
CA ALA A 197 2.75 9.61 11.63
C ALA A 197 1.23 9.47 11.72
N SER A 198 0.60 9.94 12.83
CA SER A 198 -0.86 9.91 13.02
C SER A 198 -1.61 10.71 11.96
N VAL A 199 -1.08 11.86 11.55
CA VAL A 199 -1.68 12.66 10.46
C VAL A 199 -1.62 11.89 9.12
N PHE A 200 -0.51 11.25 8.79
CA PHE A 200 -0.43 10.41 7.59
C PHE A 200 -1.38 9.20 7.67
N PHE A 201 -1.51 8.57 8.82
CA PHE A 201 -2.47 7.47 9.03
C PHE A 201 -3.92 7.97 8.95
N ALA A 202 -4.23 9.16 9.45
CA ALA A 202 -5.53 9.81 9.31
C ALA A 202 -5.93 9.95 7.83
N PHE A 203 -5.02 10.49 7.00
CA PHE A 203 -5.26 10.58 5.55
C PHE A 203 -5.32 9.21 4.88
N SER A 204 -4.58 8.21 5.35
CA SER A 204 -4.71 6.85 4.82
C SER A 204 -6.11 6.26 5.08
N CYS A 205 -6.74 6.60 6.21
CA CYS A 205 -8.13 6.22 6.53
C CYS A 205 -9.17 6.91 5.62
N LEU A 206 -8.87 8.10 5.10
CA LEU A 206 -9.70 8.76 4.07
C LEU A 206 -9.47 8.23 2.65
N THR A 207 -8.49 7.36 2.48
CA THR A 207 -8.15 6.77 1.19
C THR A 207 -8.76 5.39 1.02
N ARG A 208 -8.71 4.56 2.09
CA ARG A 208 -9.18 3.17 2.09
C ARG A 208 -9.51 2.73 3.52
N SER A 209 -10.47 1.83 3.66
CA SER A 209 -10.87 1.27 4.97
C SER A 209 -9.74 0.55 5.71
N ASN A 210 -8.84 -0.11 4.97
CA ASN A 210 -7.68 -0.77 5.57
C ASN A 210 -6.64 0.22 6.15
N GLY A 211 -6.79 1.53 5.92
CA GLY A 211 -6.04 2.57 6.63
C GLY A 211 -6.18 2.50 8.15
N LEU A 212 -7.33 2.02 8.65
CA LEU A 212 -7.56 1.78 10.08
C LEU A 212 -6.56 0.79 10.68
N LEU A 213 -6.04 -0.17 9.90
CA LEU A 213 -5.07 -1.15 10.39
C LEU A 213 -3.69 -0.53 10.68
N ASN A 214 -3.40 0.65 10.13
CA ASN A 214 -2.19 1.40 10.46
C ASN A 214 -2.16 1.84 11.94
N LEU A 215 -3.32 1.92 12.62
CA LEU A 215 -3.41 2.12 14.07
C LEU A 215 -2.67 1.05 14.86
N GLY A 216 -2.59 -0.18 14.33
CA GLY A 216 -1.86 -1.28 14.95
C GLY A 216 -0.39 -0.93 15.27
N TYR A 217 0.25 -0.12 14.43
CA TYR A 217 1.62 0.35 14.67
C TYR A 217 1.70 1.34 15.86
N LEU A 218 0.71 2.22 16.01
CA LEU A 218 0.62 3.12 17.16
C LEU A 218 0.32 2.37 18.46
N VAL A 219 -0.63 1.41 18.41
CA VAL A 219 -0.97 0.54 19.54
C VAL A 219 0.25 -0.27 19.98
N TYR A 220 1.00 -0.84 19.03
CA TYR A 220 2.23 -1.58 19.32
C TYR A 220 3.28 -0.70 20.00
N THR A 221 3.47 0.53 19.49
CA THR A 221 4.40 1.49 20.10
C THR A 221 3.97 1.90 21.51
N LEU A 222 2.66 2.09 21.73
CA LEU A 222 2.09 2.37 23.06
C LEU A 222 2.34 1.20 24.01
N SER A 223 2.07 -0.04 23.57
CA SER A 223 2.26 -1.24 24.39
C SER A 223 3.72 -1.40 24.85
N LYS A 224 4.68 -1.14 23.94
CA LYS A 224 6.10 -1.11 24.31
C LYS A 224 6.40 -0.06 25.39
N LYS A 225 5.94 1.17 25.18
CA LYS A 225 6.18 2.24 26.13
C LYS A 225 5.50 1.97 27.48
N ALA A 226 4.28 1.43 27.47
CA ALA A 226 3.55 1.03 28.65
C ALA A 226 4.34 0.02 29.49
N LEU A 227 4.85 -1.03 28.85
CA LEU A 227 5.63 -2.06 29.55
C LEU A 227 6.96 -1.53 30.09
N GLN A 228 7.65 -0.66 29.35
CA GLN A 228 8.87 0.00 29.83
C GLN A 228 8.59 0.82 31.09
N THR A 229 7.51 1.59 31.10
CA THR A 229 7.09 2.37 32.27
C THR A 229 6.71 1.48 33.44
N LEU A 230 5.95 0.39 33.22
CA LEU A 230 5.60 -0.57 34.27
C LEU A 230 6.85 -1.22 34.89
N ARG A 231 7.87 -1.56 34.12
CA ARG A 231 9.15 -2.08 34.61
C ARG A 231 9.93 -1.05 35.43
N GLN A 232 9.92 0.23 35.02
CA GLN A 232 10.53 1.31 35.79
C GLN A 232 9.79 1.53 37.11
N LEU A 233 8.47 1.45 37.10
CA LEU A 233 7.58 1.51 38.26
C LEU A 233 7.92 0.43 39.28
N SER A 234 7.97 -0.86 38.85
CA SER A 234 8.25 -1.96 39.73
C SER A 234 9.60 -1.81 40.46
N LYS A 235 10.61 -1.27 39.78
CA LYS A 235 11.91 -0.95 40.37
C LYS A 235 11.83 0.21 41.37
N ALA A 236 11.08 1.29 41.03
CA ALA A 236 10.92 2.45 41.88
C ALA A 236 10.11 2.16 43.14
N VAL A 237 9.09 1.31 43.05
CA VAL A 237 8.27 0.83 44.20
C VAL A 237 9.10 0.03 45.17
N MET A 238 10.05 -0.77 44.70
CA MET A 238 10.99 -1.48 45.59
C MET A 238 11.90 -0.53 46.36
N MET A 239 12.07 0.73 45.91
CA MET A 239 12.92 1.72 46.58
C MET A 239 12.16 2.71 47.48
N ASN A 240 10.88 3.00 47.22
CA ASN A 240 10.09 3.96 48.01
C ASN A 240 8.58 3.80 47.82
N ILE A 241 7.83 3.56 48.89
CA ILE A 241 6.38 3.29 48.87
C ILE A 241 5.54 4.53 48.46
N ASN A 242 6.01 5.75 48.74
CA ASN A 242 5.30 7.00 48.43
C ASN A 242 5.21 7.28 46.93
N VAL A 243 6.00 6.59 46.14
CA VAL A 243 6.03 6.68 44.67
C VAL A 243 4.82 5.97 44.02
N ILE A 244 4.15 5.06 44.76
CA ILE A 244 3.01 4.26 44.24
C ILE A 244 1.83 5.15 43.82
N LEU A 245 1.55 6.24 44.54
CA LEU A 245 0.39 7.10 44.30
C LEU A 245 0.58 8.10 43.15
N THR A 246 1.80 8.56 42.91
CA THR A 246 2.11 9.62 41.93
C THR A 246 2.40 9.06 40.53
N ILE A 247 3.02 7.90 40.42
CA ILE A 247 3.46 7.34 39.15
C ILE A 247 2.31 6.94 38.21
N PRO A 248 1.17 6.33 38.65
CA PRO A 248 0.05 6.04 37.76
C PRO A 248 -0.50 7.29 37.08
N TRP A 249 -0.58 8.40 37.76
CA TRP A 249 -1.03 9.68 37.20
C TRP A 249 -0.02 10.26 36.21
N ILE A 250 1.27 10.23 36.50
CA ILE A 250 2.32 10.64 35.60
C ILE A 250 2.28 9.79 34.32
N TYR A 251 2.14 8.48 34.45
CA TYR A 251 2.00 7.59 33.29
C TYR A 251 0.75 7.89 32.48
N PHE A 252 -0.39 8.09 33.13
CA PHE A 252 -1.64 8.44 32.48
C PHE A 252 -1.49 9.71 31.65
N ILE A 253 -0.99 10.79 32.26
CA ILE A 253 -0.85 12.09 31.60
C ILE A 253 0.21 12.06 30.50
N THR A 254 1.37 11.45 30.74
CA THR A 254 2.52 11.52 29.81
C THR A 254 2.49 10.45 28.71
N THR A 255 1.70 9.41 28.87
CA THR A 255 1.68 8.29 27.92
C THR A 255 0.29 8.02 27.39
N LEU A 256 -0.68 7.65 28.23
CA LEU A 256 -2.01 7.26 27.74
C LEU A 256 -2.73 8.39 27.03
N VAL A 257 -2.78 9.60 27.61
CA VAL A 257 -3.47 10.75 26.99
C VAL A 257 -2.87 11.11 25.63
N PRO A 258 -1.56 11.33 25.47
CA PRO A 258 -0.98 11.62 24.16
C PRO A 258 -1.25 10.54 23.11
N TYR A 259 -1.13 9.26 23.46
CA TYR A 259 -1.39 8.18 22.50
C TYR A 259 -2.87 8.05 22.15
N SER A 260 -3.80 8.28 23.11
CA SER A 260 -5.23 8.33 22.82
C SER A 260 -5.56 9.46 21.85
N VAL A 261 -4.97 10.64 22.03
CA VAL A 261 -5.11 11.76 21.09
C VAL A 261 -4.58 11.39 19.70
N LEU A 262 -3.43 10.74 19.60
CA LEU A 262 -2.88 10.29 18.32
C LEU A 262 -3.79 9.28 17.63
N MET A 263 -4.38 8.34 18.37
CA MET A 263 -5.35 7.37 17.83
C MET A 263 -6.64 8.06 17.38
N ILE A 264 -7.16 9.00 18.16
CA ILE A 264 -8.35 9.79 17.78
C ILE A 264 -8.07 10.57 16.49
N ILE A 265 -6.94 11.27 16.39
CA ILE A 265 -6.54 11.98 15.17
C ILE A 265 -6.54 11.04 13.96
N SER A 266 -6.02 9.82 14.12
CA SER A 266 -5.92 8.85 13.03
C SER A 266 -7.28 8.29 12.58
N VAL A 267 -8.24 8.11 13.50
CA VAL A 267 -9.57 7.52 13.21
C VAL A 267 -10.59 8.58 12.80
N LEU A 268 -10.46 9.81 13.31
CA LEU A 268 -11.45 10.86 13.14
C LEU A 268 -11.90 11.06 11.68
N PRO A 269 -11.01 11.11 10.68
CA PRO A 269 -11.43 11.30 9.29
C PRO A 269 -12.30 10.15 8.76
N PHE A 270 -12.07 8.91 9.18
CA PHE A 270 -12.95 7.80 8.84
C PHE A 270 -14.36 8.02 9.42
N VAL A 271 -14.46 8.41 10.69
CA VAL A 271 -15.75 8.69 11.34
C VAL A 271 -16.46 9.85 10.66
N MET A 272 -15.72 10.93 10.33
CA MET A 272 -16.28 12.07 9.61
C MET A 272 -16.82 11.68 8.23
N TYR A 273 -16.12 10.79 7.52
CA TYR A 273 -16.61 10.29 6.24
C TYR A 273 -17.89 9.46 6.40
N GLN A 274 -17.96 8.56 7.39
CA GLN A 274 -19.18 7.78 7.64
C GLN A 274 -20.35 8.71 8.04
N TYR A 275 -20.06 9.76 8.81
CA TYR A 275 -21.05 10.77 9.15
C TYR A 275 -21.55 11.55 7.92
N TYR A 276 -20.64 11.93 7.00
CA TYR A 276 -21.00 12.54 5.72
C TYR A 276 -21.93 11.63 4.89
N CYS A 277 -21.60 10.33 4.79
CA CYS A 277 -22.45 9.36 4.11
C CYS A 277 -23.86 9.31 4.72
N PHE A 278 -23.94 9.33 6.06
CA PHE A 278 -25.20 9.34 6.79
C PHE A 278 -26.03 10.61 6.52
N GLN A 279 -25.41 11.78 6.53
CA GLN A 279 -26.08 13.04 6.22
C GLN A 279 -26.63 13.04 4.78
N LEU A 280 -25.86 12.48 3.83
CA LEU A 280 -26.24 12.49 2.42
C LEU A 280 -27.40 11.54 2.10
N TYR A 281 -27.40 10.31 2.63
CA TYR A 281 -28.36 9.26 2.25
C TYR A 281 -29.47 9.02 3.27
N CYS A 282 -29.24 9.36 4.55
CA CYS A 282 -30.22 9.08 5.61
C CYS A 282 -30.96 10.33 6.06
N LYS A 283 -30.25 11.45 6.23
CA LYS A 283 -30.86 12.73 6.62
C LYS A 283 -31.34 13.55 5.44
N LYS A 284 -30.75 13.34 4.25
CA LYS A 284 -31.06 14.06 3.01
C LYS A 284 -30.87 15.59 3.14
N GLU A 285 -29.92 16.00 4.00
CA GLU A 285 -29.64 17.42 4.23
C GLU A 285 -28.93 18.07 3.05
N TYR A 286 -28.23 17.26 2.23
CA TYR A 286 -27.50 17.76 1.06
C TYR A 286 -28.29 17.46 -0.22
N VAL A 287 -28.66 18.51 -0.95
CA VAL A 287 -29.26 18.39 -2.29
C VAL A 287 -28.14 18.36 -3.31
N LEU A 288 -27.92 17.20 -3.92
CA LEU A 288 -27.03 17.06 -5.06
C LEU A 288 -27.81 17.34 -6.34
N VAL A 289 -27.27 18.24 -7.18
CA VAL A 289 -27.78 18.43 -8.54
C VAL A 289 -27.20 17.31 -9.41
N ILE A 290 -28.00 16.31 -9.71
CA ILE A 290 -27.60 15.13 -10.50
C ILE A 290 -28.07 15.33 -11.93
N PRO A 291 -27.18 15.23 -12.95
CA PRO A 291 -27.55 15.28 -14.35
C PRO A 291 -28.57 14.19 -14.73
N GLU A 292 -29.51 14.52 -15.62
CA GLU A 292 -30.64 13.64 -15.99
C GLU A 292 -30.18 12.26 -16.51
N HIS A 293 -29.12 12.23 -17.33
CA HIS A 293 -28.58 10.96 -17.84
C HIS A 293 -28.08 10.02 -16.73
N LEU A 294 -27.58 10.58 -15.60
CA LEU A 294 -27.17 9.78 -14.45
C LEU A 294 -28.37 9.27 -13.65
N ILE A 295 -29.45 10.06 -13.57
CA ILE A 295 -30.71 9.62 -12.95
C ILE A 295 -31.30 8.46 -13.78
N GLN A 296 -31.32 8.59 -15.10
CA GLN A 296 -31.81 7.54 -15.99
C GLN A 296 -30.98 6.26 -15.87
N TYR A 297 -29.66 6.37 -15.82
CA TYR A 297 -28.76 5.24 -15.61
C TYR A 297 -29.06 4.55 -14.25
N ALA A 298 -29.25 5.33 -13.17
CA ALA A 298 -29.61 4.77 -11.87
C ALA A 298 -30.91 3.95 -11.94
N ARG A 299 -31.92 4.46 -12.65
CA ARG A 299 -33.22 3.75 -12.80
C ARG A 299 -33.10 2.46 -13.61
N THR A 300 -32.24 2.46 -14.65
CA THR A 300 -32.00 1.26 -15.48
C THR A 300 -31.24 0.18 -14.71
N GLU A 301 -30.22 0.56 -13.96
CA GLU A 301 -29.34 -0.37 -13.22
C GLU A 301 -29.82 -0.66 -11.79
N GLY A 302 -30.96 -0.10 -11.36
CA GLY A 302 -31.47 -0.27 -10.00
C GLY A 302 -30.57 0.34 -8.92
N LEU A 303 -29.79 1.38 -9.26
CA LEU A 303 -28.90 2.06 -8.32
C LEU A 303 -29.66 3.09 -7.50
N LYS A 304 -29.32 3.19 -6.22
CA LYS A 304 -29.98 4.07 -5.28
C LYS A 304 -29.38 5.48 -5.31
N LEU A 305 -30.27 6.48 -5.44
CA LEU A 305 -29.94 7.91 -5.39
C LEU A 305 -30.12 8.47 -3.97
N PRO A 306 -29.47 9.61 -3.61
CA PRO A 306 -29.67 10.27 -2.33
C PRO A 306 -31.13 10.69 -2.06
N SER A 307 -31.89 10.96 -3.13
CA SER A 307 -33.33 11.33 -3.05
C SER A 307 -34.25 10.16 -2.76
N ASP A 308 -33.80 8.93 -2.99
CA ASP A 308 -34.65 7.72 -2.84
C ASP A 308 -34.88 7.38 -1.37
N GLU A 309 -35.74 6.38 -1.09
CA GLU A 309 -35.99 5.93 0.28
C GLU A 309 -34.71 5.53 1.00
N SER A 310 -34.66 5.79 2.31
CA SER A 310 -33.49 5.49 3.13
C SER A 310 -33.23 3.98 3.21
N SER A 311 -31.95 3.61 3.13
CA SER A 311 -31.52 2.22 3.18
C SER A 311 -31.54 1.67 4.61
N PRO A 312 -31.61 0.33 4.80
CA PRO A 312 -31.67 -0.30 6.13
C PRO A 312 -30.55 0.12 7.08
N TRP A 313 -29.35 0.43 6.58
CA TRP A 313 -28.24 0.85 7.42
C TRP A 313 -28.47 2.19 8.13
N CYS A 314 -29.35 3.04 7.61
CA CYS A 314 -29.73 4.31 8.23
C CYS A 314 -30.41 4.13 9.58
N TYR A 315 -31.07 3.00 9.79
CA TYR A 315 -31.83 2.69 11.01
C TYR A 315 -31.07 1.80 11.99
N SER A 316 -29.81 1.46 11.66
CA SER A 316 -28.98 0.66 12.57
C SER A 316 -28.44 1.50 13.72
N SER A 317 -28.16 0.87 14.88
CA SER A 317 -27.59 1.53 16.07
C SER A 317 -26.25 2.21 15.77
N PHE A 318 -25.49 1.67 14.82
CA PHE A 318 -24.26 2.26 14.26
C PHE A 318 -24.38 2.32 12.75
N PRO A 319 -24.81 3.47 12.18
CA PRO A 319 -25.07 3.60 10.75
C PRO A 319 -23.76 3.71 9.96
N LEU A 320 -23.11 2.55 9.72
CA LEU A 320 -21.88 2.44 8.94
C LEU A 320 -22.21 2.08 7.49
N ALA A 321 -22.21 3.06 6.61
CA ALA A 321 -22.46 2.90 5.18
C ALA A 321 -21.52 1.84 4.57
N TYR A 322 -20.22 1.92 4.84
CA TYR A 322 -19.21 1.04 4.25
C TYR A 322 -19.52 -0.45 4.45
N ARG A 323 -19.88 -0.85 5.68
CA ARG A 323 -20.19 -2.26 5.99
C ARG A 323 -21.41 -2.76 5.21
N TYR A 324 -22.46 -1.96 5.17
CA TYR A 324 -23.68 -2.32 4.45
C TYR A 324 -23.41 -2.47 2.96
N ILE A 325 -22.76 -1.49 2.37
CA ILE A 325 -22.49 -1.45 0.93
C ILE A 325 -21.61 -2.63 0.49
N GLN A 326 -20.56 -2.94 1.23
CA GLN A 326 -19.70 -4.09 0.94
C GLN A 326 -20.46 -5.42 0.99
N SER A 327 -21.40 -5.55 1.94
CA SER A 327 -22.20 -6.77 2.06
C SER A 327 -23.35 -6.83 1.04
N HIS A 328 -23.97 -5.68 0.69
CA HIS A 328 -25.14 -5.61 -0.17
C HIS A 328 -24.80 -5.63 -1.67
N TYR A 329 -23.85 -4.81 -2.10
CA TYR A 329 -23.50 -4.67 -3.52
C TYR A 329 -22.37 -5.60 -3.98
N TRP A 330 -21.50 -6.05 -3.08
CA TRP A 330 -20.36 -6.92 -3.39
C TRP A 330 -20.36 -8.24 -2.64
N GLU A 331 -21.43 -8.58 -1.94
CA GLU A 331 -21.62 -9.84 -1.24
C GLU A 331 -20.45 -10.20 -0.29
N GLN A 332 -19.72 -9.19 0.21
CA GLN A 332 -18.60 -9.42 1.11
C GLN A 332 -19.09 -9.81 2.52
N GLY A 333 -18.40 -10.78 3.12
CA GLY A 333 -18.72 -11.28 4.45
C GLY A 333 -17.91 -12.52 4.82
N LEU A 334 -18.06 -12.97 6.07
CA LEU A 334 -17.30 -14.12 6.56
C LEU A 334 -17.53 -15.36 5.69
N PHE A 335 -16.47 -15.82 5.01
CA PHE A 335 -16.43 -16.96 4.09
C PHE A 335 -17.45 -16.95 2.94
N ARG A 336 -18.12 -15.83 2.66
CA ARG A 336 -19.10 -15.76 1.56
C ARG A 336 -18.48 -15.99 0.18
N TYR A 337 -17.21 -15.66 0.03
CA TYR A 337 -16.50 -15.81 -1.24
C TYR A 337 -15.99 -17.24 -1.51
N TRP A 338 -16.16 -18.17 -0.54
CA TRP A 338 -15.65 -19.54 -0.64
C TRP A 338 -16.59 -20.43 -1.46
N GLU A 339 -16.58 -20.25 -2.77
CA GLU A 339 -17.36 -21.02 -3.73
C GLU A 339 -16.44 -21.69 -4.76
N ILE A 340 -16.85 -22.86 -5.28
CA ILE A 340 -16.06 -23.62 -6.25
C ILE A 340 -15.77 -22.80 -7.52
N LYS A 341 -16.72 -21.97 -7.96
CA LYS A 341 -16.54 -21.08 -9.12
C LYS A 341 -15.41 -20.06 -8.94
N GLN A 342 -14.99 -19.80 -7.70
CA GLN A 342 -13.93 -18.83 -7.37
C GLN A 342 -12.53 -19.44 -7.31
N ILE A 343 -12.36 -20.76 -7.57
CA ILE A 343 -11.05 -21.43 -7.56
C ILE A 343 -9.99 -20.68 -8.38
N PRO A 344 -10.26 -20.14 -9.59
CA PRO A 344 -9.26 -19.38 -10.34
C PRO A 344 -8.75 -18.16 -9.57
N ASN A 345 -9.63 -17.46 -8.83
CA ASN A 345 -9.28 -16.30 -8.01
C ASN A 345 -8.44 -16.68 -6.77
N PHE A 346 -8.71 -17.86 -6.18
CA PHE A 346 -7.85 -18.41 -5.12
C PHE A 346 -6.45 -18.75 -5.65
N LEU A 347 -6.34 -19.32 -6.85
CA LEU A 347 -5.06 -19.57 -7.49
C LEU A 347 -4.29 -18.27 -7.76
N LEU A 348 -4.99 -17.22 -8.18
CA LEU A 348 -4.41 -15.90 -8.39
C LEU A 348 -3.85 -15.29 -7.09
N ALA A 349 -4.51 -15.51 -5.94
CA ALA A 349 -4.06 -15.03 -4.64
C ALA A 349 -2.98 -15.92 -3.98
N THR A 350 -2.77 -17.14 -4.49
CA THR A 350 -1.86 -18.13 -3.88
C THR A 350 -0.40 -17.63 -3.79
N PRO A 351 0.22 -17.03 -4.83
CA PRO A 351 1.63 -16.63 -4.74
C PRO A 351 1.90 -15.62 -3.62
N VAL A 352 1.06 -14.59 -3.47
CA VAL A 352 1.22 -13.61 -2.39
C VAL A 352 0.94 -14.23 -1.02
N THR A 353 -0.02 -15.12 -0.93
CA THR A 353 -0.34 -15.87 0.29
C THR A 353 0.84 -16.73 0.75
N VAL A 354 1.43 -17.50 -0.17
CA VAL A 354 2.63 -18.31 0.10
C VAL A 354 3.80 -17.42 0.53
N LEU A 355 3.96 -16.26 -0.10
CA LEU A 355 5.02 -15.31 0.26
C LEU A 355 4.85 -14.80 1.70
N VAL A 356 3.62 -14.43 2.11
CA VAL A 356 3.33 -13.96 3.48
C VAL A 356 3.55 -15.07 4.52
N PHE A 357 3.02 -16.27 4.29
CA PHE A 357 3.21 -17.37 5.24
C PHE A 357 4.65 -17.86 5.28
N SER A 358 5.37 -17.85 4.16
CA SER A 358 6.81 -18.12 4.13
C SER A 358 7.59 -17.10 4.97
N LEU A 359 7.28 -15.80 4.84
CA LEU A 359 7.82 -14.74 5.69
C LEU A 359 7.53 -15.01 7.17
N ALA A 360 6.27 -15.31 7.52
CA ALA A 360 5.86 -15.54 8.90
C ALA A 360 6.60 -16.73 9.53
N VAL A 361 6.69 -17.84 8.82
CA VAL A 361 7.42 -19.05 9.26
C VAL A 361 8.92 -18.78 9.39
N HIS A 362 9.52 -18.10 8.39
CA HIS A 362 10.93 -17.71 8.44
C HIS A 362 11.21 -16.83 9.64
N TYR A 363 10.39 -15.79 9.84
CA TYR A 363 10.54 -14.86 10.97
C TYR A 363 10.36 -15.58 12.32
N TYR A 364 9.32 -16.41 12.48
CA TYR A 364 9.07 -17.18 13.70
C TYR A 364 10.21 -18.13 14.04
N ARG A 365 10.72 -18.89 13.06
CA ARG A 365 11.83 -19.84 13.28
C ARG A 365 13.08 -19.16 13.83
N ASN A 366 13.35 -17.95 13.33
CA ASN A 366 14.56 -17.22 13.72
C ASN A 366 14.36 -16.34 14.96
N ASN A 367 13.12 -15.96 15.30
CA ASN A 367 12.81 -15.01 16.36
C ASN A 367 11.74 -15.50 17.35
N ARG A 368 11.78 -16.79 17.71
CA ARG A 368 10.78 -17.40 18.62
C ARG A 368 10.56 -16.59 19.89
N TYR A 369 11.64 -16.16 20.53
CA TYR A 369 11.55 -15.34 21.75
C TYR A 369 10.82 -14.02 21.52
N THR A 370 11.18 -13.31 20.47
CA THR A 370 10.53 -12.05 20.08
C THR A 370 9.04 -12.26 19.75
N CYS A 371 8.70 -13.36 19.09
CA CYS A 371 7.30 -13.68 18.79
C CYS A 371 6.49 -14.00 20.06
N VAL A 372 7.04 -14.81 20.98
CA VAL A 372 6.36 -15.18 22.24
C VAL A 372 6.18 -13.97 23.14
N THR A 373 7.18 -13.10 23.22
CA THR A 373 7.12 -11.86 24.02
C THR A 373 6.46 -10.69 23.29
N LEU A 374 5.99 -10.89 22.05
CA LEU A 374 5.50 -9.83 21.15
C LEU A 374 6.50 -8.68 20.97
N GLY A 375 7.80 -8.94 21.11
CA GLY A 375 8.86 -7.93 21.07
C GLY A 375 8.79 -6.90 22.19
N LEU A 376 8.01 -7.17 23.24
CA LEU A 376 7.84 -6.27 24.39
C LEU A 376 8.97 -6.40 25.40
N ASP A 377 9.74 -7.51 25.37
CA ASP A 377 10.95 -7.67 26.18
C ASP A 377 12.22 -7.35 25.40
N GLU A 378 12.61 -6.08 25.44
CA GLU A 378 13.79 -5.58 24.73
C GLU A 378 15.12 -6.10 25.32
N THR A 379 15.17 -6.37 26.61
CA THR A 379 16.40 -6.77 27.30
C THR A 379 16.84 -8.19 26.93
N GLY A 380 15.91 -9.13 26.90
CA GLY A 380 16.18 -10.51 26.49
C GLY A 380 16.44 -10.66 24.99
N ALA A 381 15.74 -9.88 24.17
CA ALA A 381 15.91 -9.91 22.73
C ALA A 381 17.23 -9.25 22.29
N ALA A 382 17.59 -8.09 22.86
CA ALA A 382 18.86 -7.42 22.57
C ALA A 382 20.08 -8.28 22.95
N LYS A 383 20.04 -9.01 24.06
CA LYS A 383 21.12 -9.96 24.42
C LYS A 383 21.28 -11.06 23.38
N LYS A 384 20.19 -11.56 22.80
CA LYS A 384 20.25 -12.58 21.74
C LYS A 384 20.69 -12.02 20.38
N GLU A 385 20.28 -10.81 20.04
CA GLU A 385 20.76 -10.12 18.83
C GLU A 385 22.28 -9.85 18.90
N MET A 386 22.78 -9.44 20.07
CA MET A 386 24.20 -9.16 20.28
C MET A 386 25.09 -10.43 20.20
N GLN A 387 24.54 -11.62 20.50
CA GLN A 387 25.23 -12.91 20.40
C GLN A 387 25.34 -13.42 18.96
N ARG A 388 24.53 -12.91 18.00
CA ARG A 388 24.45 -13.40 16.63
C ARG A 388 25.41 -12.73 15.63
N GLY A 389 26.07 -11.65 16.02
CA GLY A 389 27.04 -10.91 15.18
C GLY A 389 26.38 -9.95 14.17
N PRO A 390 27.17 -9.15 13.45
CA PRO A 390 26.68 -8.05 12.60
C PRO A 390 26.11 -8.50 11.23
N TYR A 391 25.83 -9.78 11.05
CA TYR A 391 25.35 -10.29 9.76
C TYR A 391 23.89 -9.99 9.55
N PHE A 392 23.55 -9.56 8.32
CA PHE A 392 22.19 -9.29 7.87
C PHE A 392 21.29 -10.51 8.08
N GLN A 393 20.38 -10.39 9.01
CA GLN A 393 19.29 -11.32 9.18
C GLN A 393 18.01 -10.49 9.21
N LEU A 394 16.98 -10.94 8.49
CA LEU A 394 15.63 -10.36 8.56
C LEU A 394 15.00 -10.70 9.93
N GLU A 395 15.73 -10.41 11.02
CA GLU A 395 15.52 -10.97 12.36
C GLU A 395 15.37 -9.90 13.45
N GLY A 396 15.38 -8.60 13.10
CA GLY A 396 15.26 -7.57 14.12
C GLY A 396 13.85 -7.47 14.73
N MET A 397 13.76 -7.11 16.00
CA MET A 397 12.51 -6.81 16.70
C MET A 397 11.63 -5.78 15.98
N ARG A 398 12.26 -4.88 15.21
CA ARG A 398 11.57 -3.84 14.42
C ARG A 398 10.67 -4.40 13.33
N LEU A 399 10.97 -5.60 12.82
CA LEU A 399 10.18 -6.25 11.76
C LEU A 399 8.86 -6.86 12.25
N LEU A 400 8.76 -7.19 13.53
CA LEU A 400 7.60 -7.90 14.09
C LEU A 400 6.24 -7.23 13.74
N PRO A 401 6.03 -5.92 13.97
CA PRO A 401 4.73 -5.30 13.66
C PRO A 401 4.41 -5.34 12.17
N TYR A 402 5.40 -5.28 11.29
CA TYR A 402 5.21 -5.39 9.83
C TYR A 402 4.82 -6.82 9.43
N VAL A 403 5.41 -7.84 10.05
CA VAL A 403 5.05 -9.25 9.82
C VAL A 403 3.64 -9.53 10.32
N ILE A 404 3.29 -9.08 11.53
CA ILE A 404 1.94 -9.23 12.10
C ILE A 404 0.91 -8.55 11.18
N HIS A 405 1.17 -7.32 10.74
CA HIS A 405 0.28 -6.59 9.84
C HIS A 405 0.04 -7.37 8.53
N ALA A 406 1.09 -7.89 7.89
CA ALA A 406 0.96 -8.67 6.66
C ALA A 406 0.14 -9.95 6.87
N VAL A 407 0.39 -10.69 7.96
CA VAL A 407 -0.36 -11.91 8.29
C VAL A 407 -1.83 -11.59 8.58
N MET A 408 -2.10 -10.57 9.40
CA MET A 408 -3.49 -10.17 9.74
C MET A 408 -4.27 -9.75 8.50
N LEU A 409 -3.68 -8.94 7.60
CA LEU A 409 -4.30 -8.56 6.34
C LEU A 409 -4.58 -9.76 5.44
N THR A 410 -3.65 -10.73 5.38
CA THR A 410 -3.83 -11.95 4.60
C THR A 410 -4.99 -12.79 5.14
N VAL A 411 -5.01 -13.04 6.44
CA VAL A 411 -6.10 -13.79 7.10
C VAL A 411 -7.44 -13.07 6.92
N PHE A 412 -7.47 -11.75 7.14
CA PHE A 412 -8.67 -10.95 6.90
C PHE A 412 -9.14 -11.06 5.45
N GLY A 413 -8.22 -10.98 4.48
CA GLY A 413 -8.52 -11.11 3.07
C GLY A 413 -9.15 -12.46 2.71
N TRP A 414 -8.62 -13.55 3.24
CA TRP A 414 -9.16 -14.89 3.04
C TRP A 414 -10.54 -15.10 3.68
N CYS A 415 -10.80 -14.45 4.82
CA CYS A 415 -12.04 -14.66 5.56
C CYS A 415 -13.19 -13.76 5.11
N PHE A 416 -12.93 -12.50 4.73
CA PHE A 416 -13.98 -11.49 4.65
C PHE A 416 -14.14 -10.81 3.29
N ILE A 417 -13.10 -10.82 2.42
CA ILE A 417 -13.14 -10.09 1.14
C ILE A 417 -12.95 -11.05 -0.04
N HIS A 418 -13.11 -10.53 -1.24
CA HIS A 418 -12.77 -11.25 -2.46
C HIS A 418 -11.26 -11.49 -2.51
N VAL A 419 -10.84 -12.75 -2.47
CA VAL A 419 -9.41 -13.13 -2.35
C VAL A 419 -8.55 -12.60 -3.49
N GLN A 420 -9.14 -12.37 -4.65
CA GLN A 420 -8.46 -11.76 -5.79
C GLN A 420 -7.88 -10.39 -5.45
N VAL A 421 -8.54 -9.58 -4.61
CA VAL A 421 -8.07 -8.26 -4.18
C VAL A 421 -6.81 -8.33 -3.31
N LEU A 422 -6.46 -9.53 -2.79
CA LEU A 422 -5.39 -9.71 -1.81
C LEU A 422 -4.02 -9.25 -2.33
N THR A 423 -3.71 -9.48 -3.61
CA THR A 423 -2.44 -9.04 -4.21
C THR A 423 -2.30 -7.52 -4.14
N ARG A 424 -3.30 -6.76 -4.60
CA ARG A 424 -3.24 -5.29 -4.55
C ARG A 424 -3.28 -4.76 -3.12
N LEU A 425 -4.07 -5.38 -2.25
CA LEU A 425 -4.18 -5.01 -0.84
C LEU A 425 -2.83 -5.12 -0.13
N LEU A 426 -2.15 -6.25 -0.27
CA LEU A 426 -0.88 -6.52 0.39
C LEU A 426 0.27 -5.69 -0.18
N PHE A 427 0.43 -5.62 -1.50
CA PHE A 427 1.52 -4.87 -2.12
C PHE A 427 1.36 -3.34 -2.00
N SER A 428 0.16 -2.82 -1.73
CA SER A 428 -0.04 -1.42 -1.40
C SER A 428 0.16 -1.08 0.08
N SER A 429 0.05 -2.06 1.00
CA SER A 429 -0.01 -1.85 2.45
C SER A 429 1.23 -2.30 3.20
N THR A 430 1.96 -3.31 2.70
CA THR A 430 2.93 -4.07 3.48
C THR A 430 4.36 -3.99 2.94
N PRO A 431 5.16 -3.01 3.39
CA PRO A 431 6.56 -2.86 2.95
C PRO A 431 7.42 -4.10 3.16
N VAL A 432 7.12 -4.91 4.18
CA VAL A 432 7.89 -6.11 4.53
C VAL A 432 7.93 -7.15 3.42
N LEU A 433 6.91 -7.20 2.55
CA LEU A 433 6.89 -8.14 1.42
C LEU A 433 8.00 -7.83 0.42
N TYR A 434 8.26 -6.56 0.18
CA TYR A 434 9.37 -6.15 -0.69
C TYR A 434 10.73 -6.46 -0.05
N TRP A 435 10.89 -6.23 1.26
CA TRP A 435 12.13 -6.55 1.97
C TRP A 435 12.39 -8.05 2.00
N TYR A 436 11.37 -8.86 2.25
CA TYR A 436 11.48 -10.31 2.24
C TYR A 436 11.76 -10.85 0.84
N SER A 437 11.06 -10.36 -0.19
CA SER A 437 11.33 -10.73 -1.58
C SER A 437 12.75 -10.37 -2.00
N ALA A 438 13.25 -9.20 -1.59
CA ALA A 438 14.64 -8.80 -1.82
C ALA A 438 15.62 -9.73 -1.09
N TYR A 439 15.35 -10.09 0.15
CA TYR A 439 16.13 -11.06 0.91
C TYR A 439 16.21 -12.42 0.20
N LEU A 440 15.08 -12.95 -0.27
CA LEU A 440 15.03 -14.21 -1.00
C LEU A 440 15.79 -14.14 -2.34
N LEU A 441 15.73 -13.00 -3.02
CA LEU A 441 16.41 -12.78 -4.30
C LEU A 441 17.93 -12.67 -4.14
N LEU A 442 18.39 -12.12 -3.01
CA LEU A 442 19.80 -11.93 -2.68
C LEU A 442 20.45 -13.15 -2.01
N GLY A 443 19.66 -14.12 -1.58
CA GLY A 443 19.90 -15.28 -0.70
C GLY A 443 21.30 -15.91 -0.63
N ASP A 444 22.09 -15.87 -1.70
CA ASP A 444 23.42 -16.49 -1.73
C ASP A 444 24.60 -15.49 -1.55
N LEU A 445 24.33 -14.18 -1.71
CA LEU A 445 25.38 -13.15 -1.58
C LEU A 445 25.97 -13.07 -0.15
N PRO A 446 25.19 -13.22 0.93
CA PRO A 446 25.74 -13.21 2.29
C PRO A 446 26.61 -14.43 2.62
N ARG A 447 26.32 -15.60 2.03
CA ARG A 447 27.08 -16.83 2.31
C ARG A 447 28.45 -16.87 1.64
N GLN A 448 28.54 -16.37 0.42
CA GLN A 448 29.83 -16.27 -0.28
C GLN A 448 30.78 -15.27 0.41
N GLN A 449 30.27 -14.15 0.93
CA GLN A 449 31.08 -13.22 1.73
C GLN A 449 31.55 -13.81 3.07
N GLN A 450 30.80 -14.75 3.67
CA GLN A 450 31.24 -15.44 4.88
C GLN A 450 32.46 -16.35 4.67
N GLN A 451 32.62 -16.92 3.48
CA GLN A 451 33.81 -17.73 3.15
C GLN A 451 35.05 -16.87 2.87
N PHE A 452 34.86 -15.68 2.28
CA PHE A 452 35.97 -14.77 2.00
C PHE A 452 36.49 -14.07 3.27
N ASN A 453 35.65 -13.70 4.24
CA ASN A 453 36.02 -12.97 5.44
C ASN A 453 36.74 -13.82 6.51
N LYS A 454 36.78 -15.15 6.36
CA LYS A 454 37.63 -16.00 7.23
C LYS A 454 39.13 -15.91 6.95
N PHE A 455 39.53 -15.32 5.84
CA PHE A 455 40.94 -15.31 5.40
C PHE A 455 41.62 -13.92 5.40
N ASP A 456 40.89 -12.78 5.50
CA ASP A 456 41.57 -11.48 5.42
C ASP A 456 40.84 -10.34 6.16
N ILE A 457 41.26 -10.09 7.41
CA ILE A 457 40.73 -8.98 8.24
C ILE A 457 41.31 -7.61 7.80
N SER A 458 42.24 -7.56 6.88
CA SER A 458 42.99 -6.35 6.53
C SER A 458 42.49 -5.62 5.26
N LYS A 459 41.53 -6.19 4.50
CA LYS A 459 40.96 -5.56 3.31
C LYS A 459 39.43 -5.68 3.30
N GLN A 460 38.77 -4.85 4.12
CA GLN A 460 37.34 -4.56 3.91
C GLN A 460 37.18 -3.74 2.60
N SER A 461 37.23 -4.41 1.46
CA SER A 461 36.55 -3.91 0.27
C SER A 461 35.06 -4.28 0.44
N LEU A 462 34.19 -3.29 0.55
CA LEU A 462 32.74 -3.39 0.29
C LEU A 462 32.49 -4.34 -0.89
N PRO A 463 31.34 -5.09 -0.91
CA PRO A 463 30.95 -5.86 -2.09
C PRO A 463 31.11 -4.94 -3.28
N GLN A 464 31.71 -5.42 -4.36
CA GLN A 464 32.12 -4.60 -5.50
C GLN A 464 31.04 -3.56 -5.77
N VAL A 465 31.27 -2.36 -5.22
CA VAL A 465 30.56 -1.16 -5.59
C VAL A 465 30.63 -1.21 -7.10
N GLU A 466 29.48 -1.32 -7.75
CA GLU A 466 29.36 -1.25 -9.20
C GLU A 466 30.40 -0.23 -9.65
N THR A 467 31.35 -0.66 -10.45
CA THR A 467 32.44 0.21 -10.91
C THR A 467 31.84 1.50 -11.45
N MET A 468 32.55 2.63 -11.38
CA MET A 468 32.06 3.95 -11.86
C MET A 468 31.41 3.86 -13.25
N GLU A 469 31.88 2.91 -14.08
CA GLU A 469 31.35 2.59 -15.41
C GLU A 469 29.93 1.96 -15.37
N ASN A 470 29.57 1.20 -14.32
CA ASN A 470 28.21 0.68 -14.08
C ASN A 470 27.27 1.73 -13.46
N LEU A 471 27.79 2.78 -12.86
CA LEU A 471 27.04 3.93 -12.36
C LEU A 471 26.45 4.78 -13.49
N SER A 472 27.09 4.80 -14.66
CA SER A 472 26.63 5.55 -15.83
C SER A 472 25.42 4.92 -16.55
N LYS A 473 25.08 3.65 -16.26
CA LYS A 473 23.99 2.92 -16.92
C LYS A 473 22.84 2.64 -15.93
N PRO A 474 21.79 3.49 -15.89
CA PRO A 474 20.73 3.38 -14.90
C PRO A 474 19.89 2.09 -15.00
N TRP A 475 19.90 1.41 -16.14
CA TRP A 475 19.22 0.12 -16.33
C TRP A 475 20.02 -1.07 -15.80
N LYS A 476 21.33 -0.94 -15.55
CA LYS A 476 22.12 -1.97 -14.87
C LYS A 476 21.92 -1.86 -13.37
N ASN A 477 21.03 -2.65 -12.82
CA ASN A 477 20.77 -2.73 -11.38
C ASN A 477 20.65 -4.19 -10.92
N LEU A 478 20.55 -4.40 -9.60
CA LEU A 478 20.51 -5.75 -9.01
C LEU A 478 19.36 -6.60 -9.53
N VAL A 479 18.19 -6.03 -9.78
CA VAL A 479 17.03 -6.77 -10.29
C VAL A 479 17.24 -7.17 -11.76
N THR A 480 17.67 -6.23 -12.61
CA THR A 480 17.97 -6.56 -14.02
C THR A 480 19.10 -7.58 -14.13
N ASN A 481 20.13 -7.49 -13.25
CA ASN A 481 21.20 -8.49 -13.20
C ASN A 481 20.68 -9.87 -12.75
N CYS A 482 19.72 -9.93 -11.84
CA CYS A 482 19.06 -11.20 -11.48
C CYS A 482 18.26 -11.79 -12.64
N ILE A 483 17.62 -10.94 -13.44
CA ILE A 483 16.86 -11.37 -14.63
C ILE A 483 17.83 -11.90 -15.71
N THR A 484 18.89 -11.17 -16.02
CA THR A 484 19.87 -11.60 -17.05
C THR A 484 20.58 -12.90 -16.67
N ASN A 485 20.87 -13.09 -15.38
CA ASN A 485 21.52 -14.30 -14.86
C ASN A 485 20.51 -15.31 -14.29
N PHE A 486 19.27 -15.32 -14.80
CA PHE A 486 18.17 -16.13 -14.29
C PHE A 486 18.51 -17.62 -14.16
N LYS A 487 19.19 -18.20 -15.18
CA LYS A 487 19.54 -19.64 -15.19
C LYS A 487 20.38 -20.05 -13.98
N GLN A 488 21.26 -19.16 -13.50
CA GLN A 488 22.18 -19.44 -12.40
C GLN A 488 21.55 -19.25 -11.00
N LYS A 489 20.33 -18.69 -10.92
CA LYS A 489 19.65 -18.47 -9.65
C LYS A 489 19.03 -19.74 -9.09
N HIS A 490 19.00 -19.84 -7.75
CA HIS A 490 18.29 -20.93 -7.07
C HIS A 490 16.76 -20.83 -7.25
N PHE A 491 16.04 -21.93 -6.98
CA PHE A 491 14.61 -22.07 -7.26
C PHE A 491 13.75 -20.93 -6.68
N VAL A 492 13.97 -20.55 -5.41
CA VAL A 492 13.16 -19.50 -4.75
C VAL A 492 13.35 -18.13 -5.41
N ALA A 493 14.59 -17.77 -5.77
CA ALA A 493 14.86 -16.53 -6.49
C ALA A 493 14.22 -16.51 -7.88
N LYS A 494 14.24 -17.65 -8.58
CA LYS A 494 13.53 -17.84 -9.87
C LYS A 494 12.02 -17.62 -9.68
N PHE A 495 11.44 -18.20 -8.64
CA PHE A 495 10.02 -18.04 -8.33
C PHE A 495 9.66 -16.56 -8.12
N ILE A 496 10.43 -15.80 -7.31
CA ILE A 496 10.19 -14.37 -7.08
C ILE A 496 10.26 -13.59 -8.40
N ILE A 497 11.28 -13.82 -9.22
CA ILE A 497 11.44 -13.13 -10.51
C ILE A 497 10.25 -13.42 -11.43
N VAL A 498 9.89 -14.69 -11.61
CA VAL A 498 8.76 -15.09 -12.46
C VAL A 498 7.46 -14.50 -11.93
N TYR A 499 7.19 -14.60 -10.63
CA TYR A 499 5.99 -14.05 -10.02
C TYR A 499 5.85 -12.55 -10.28
N PHE A 500 6.88 -11.76 -9.96
CA PHE A 500 6.84 -10.30 -10.12
C PHE A 500 6.66 -9.90 -11.59
N ILE A 501 7.44 -10.50 -12.52
CA ILE A 501 7.38 -10.15 -13.94
C ILE A 501 6.06 -10.61 -14.57
N THR A 502 5.62 -11.84 -14.30
CA THR A 502 4.37 -12.37 -14.88
C THR A 502 3.18 -11.53 -14.42
N TYR A 503 3.08 -11.22 -13.11
CA TYR A 503 1.97 -10.41 -12.62
C TYR A 503 2.06 -8.95 -13.07
N PHE A 504 3.27 -8.41 -13.22
CA PHE A 504 3.48 -7.08 -13.80
C PHE A 504 2.94 -7.00 -15.23
N VAL A 505 3.24 -7.96 -16.08
CA VAL A 505 2.85 -7.94 -17.51
C VAL A 505 1.40 -8.40 -17.69
N VAL A 506 1.06 -9.60 -17.17
CA VAL A 506 -0.27 -10.20 -17.33
C VAL A 506 -1.32 -9.35 -16.60
N GLY A 507 -0.97 -8.78 -15.44
CA GLY A 507 -1.87 -7.89 -14.70
C GLY A 507 -2.28 -6.66 -15.49
N VAL A 508 -1.37 -6.05 -16.23
CA VAL A 508 -1.71 -4.93 -17.12
C VAL A 508 -2.62 -5.39 -18.25
N ALA A 509 -2.32 -6.54 -18.88
CA ALA A 509 -3.11 -7.09 -19.98
C ALA A 509 -4.56 -7.39 -19.57
N LEU A 510 -4.75 -8.10 -18.47
CA LEU A 510 -6.07 -8.47 -17.96
C LEU A 510 -6.87 -7.24 -17.52
N PHE A 511 -6.23 -6.36 -16.74
CA PHE A 511 -6.87 -5.15 -16.24
C PHE A 511 -7.36 -4.23 -17.35
N SER A 512 -6.52 -3.97 -18.37
CA SER A 512 -6.82 -3.00 -19.44
C SER A 512 -7.97 -3.44 -20.33
N ASN A 513 -8.38 -4.72 -20.31
CA ASN A 513 -9.40 -5.29 -21.18
C ASN A 513 -10.60 -5.86 -20.41
N PHE A 514 -10.88 -5.38 -19.20
CA PHE A 514 -11.96 -5.84 -18.32
C PHE A 514 -11.95 -7.34 -17.99
N LEU A 515 -10.80 -8.01 -18.17
CA LEU A 515 -10.66 -9.37 -17.72
C LEU A 515 -10.44 -9.43 -16.19
N PRO A 516 -10.86 -10.52 -15.52
CA PRO A 516 -10.70 -10.65 -14.07
C PRO A 516 -9.23 -10.53 -13.65
N TRP A 517 -8.91 -9.43 -12.98
CA TRP A 517 -7.59 -9.16 -12.39
C TRP A 517 -7.76 -8.41 -11.10
N THR A 518 -8.69 -8.32 -10.42
CA THR A 518 -8.89 -7.67 -9.11
C THR A 518 -8.83 -6.18 -9.04
#